data_e45e71a2ec84971c5f24b2f946f7789f
#
_entry.id   e45e71a2ec84971c5f24b2f946f7789f
#
_cell.length_a   1.000
_cell.length_b   1.000
_cell.length_c   1.000
_cell.angle_alpha   90.00
_cell.angle_beta   90.00
_cell.angle_gamma   90.00
#
_symmetry.space_group_name_H-M   'P 1'
#
loop_
_entity.id
_entity.type
_entity.pdbx_description
1 polymer ?
#
loop_
_entity_poly.entity_id
_entity_poly.type
_entity_poly.pdbx_seq_one_letter_code
_entity_poly.pdbx_strand_id
1 'polypeptide(L)'
;NFVDYPPTIHRIDLYAAPRTLDVVRKDFDYAFAQDKYRGVPEIELHEIDVTRPFSVKGVEILPVSGHHSERFAVTGFRIGRLAYLTDFKTIADAEVEKLTGLDVLVVNALRFAEHYSHFNVAEALELIARVSPREAYLTHMSHDIGLHAETEPTLPPHVHMAYDTLEIEIND
;
A
#
# COMPACT_ATOMS: atom_id res chain seq x y z
N ASN A 1 24.51 5.07 -18.34
CA ASN A 1 25.25 5.08 -17.10
C ASN A 1 24.46 4.24 -16.12
N PHE A 2 24.92 3.01 -15.89
CA PHE A 2 24.42 2.19 -14.80
C PHE A 2 24.82 2.90 -13.51
N VAL A 3 23.84 3.26 -12.70
CA VAL A 3 24.11 3.74 -11.34
C VAL A 3 24.72 2.55 -10.61
N ASP A 4 25.95 2.66 -10.17
CA ASP A 4 26.58 1.67 -9.28
C ASP A 4 25.76 1.65 -7.97
N TYR A 5 24.85 0.70 -7.86
CA TYR A 5 24.25 0.38 -6.58
C TYR A 5 25.39 -0.02 -5.63
N PRO A 6 25.38 0.47 -4.38
CA PRO A 6 26.41 0.10 -3.43
C PRO A 6 26.50 -1.43 -3.36
N PRO A 7 27.71 -2.01 -3.32
CA PRO A 7 27.96 -3.46 -3.46
C PRO A 7 27.39 -4.33 -2.33
N THR A 8 26.49 -3.80 -1.51
CA THR A 8 25.96 -4.47 -0.31
C THR A 8 24.48 -4.87 -0.40
N ILE A 9 23.76 -4.55 -1.46
CA ILE A 9 22.38 -5.03 -1.63
C ILE A 9 22.40 -6.22 -2.61
N HIS A 10 22.77 -7.39 -2.11
CA HIS A 10 22.75 -8.60 -2.92
C HIS A 10 21.40 -9.31 -2.93
N ARG A 11 20.49 -8.98 -2.01
CA ARG A 11 19.22 -9.69 -1.83
C ARG A 11 18.10 -8.75 -1.44
N ILE A 12 16.94 -8.93 -2.10
CA ILE A 12 15.68 -8.25 -1.79
C ILE A 12 14.72 -9.27 -1.20
N ASP A 13 14.30 -9.06 0.04
CA ASP A 13 13.26 -9.86 0.68
C ASP A 13 11.88 -9.32 0.27
N LEU A 14 11.05 -10.16 -0.35
CA LEU A 14 9.69 -9.82 -0.79
C LEU A 14 8.67 -10.67 -0.03
N TYR A 15 7.80 -10.02 0.71
CA TYR A 15 6.76 -10.63 1.53
C TYR A 15 5.41 -10.45 0.84
N ALA A 16 4.71 -11.53 0.51
CA ALA A 16 3.40 -11.43 -0.13
C ALA A 16 2.56 -12.70 0.09
N ALA A 17 1.25 -12.58 -0.22
CA ALA A 17 0.36 -13.72 -0.27
C ALA A 17 0.79 -14.73 -1.36
N PRO A 18 0.49 -16.05 -1.20
CA PRO A 18 0.92 -17.10 -2.14
C PRO A 18 0.67 -16.78 -3.60
N ARG A 19 -0.56 -16.36 -3.92
CA ARG A 19 -0.95 -16.00 -5.30
C ARG A 19 -0.07 -14.89 -5.91
N THR A 20 0.30 -13.89 -5.11
CA THR A 20 1.17 -12.80 -5.57
C THR A 20 2.58 -13.33 -5.81
N LEU A 21 3.09 -14.20 -4.94
CA LEU A 21 4.40 -14.83 -5.10
C LEU A 21 4.48 -15.69 -6.37
N ASP A 22 3.38 -16.39 -6.73
CA ASP A 22 3.32 -17.18 -7.96
C ASP A 22 3.40 -16.29 -9.21
N VAL A 23 2.73 -15.13 -9.19
CA VAL A 23 2.84 -14.13 -10.26
C VAL A 23 4.27 -13.59 -10.36
N VAL A 24 4.87 -13.22 -9.21
CA VAL A 24 6.27 -12.74 -9.17
C VAL A 24 7.24 -13.77 -9.73
N ARG A 25 7.12 -15.06 -9.36
CA ARG A 25 7.96 -16.13 -9.92
C ARG A 25 7.80 -16.28 -11.43
N LYS A 26 6.59 -16.13 -11.93
CA LYS A 26 6.27 -16.25 -13.35
C LYS A 26 6.79 -15.06 -14.16
N ASP A 27 6.53 -13.84 -13.68
CA ASP A 27 6.81 -12.62 -14.44
C ASP A 27 8.29 -12.20 -14.35
N PHE A 28 8.98 -12.63 -13.30
CA PHE A 28 10.41 -12.41 -13.07
C PHE A 28 11.19 -13.72 -13.05
N ASP A 29 10.83 -14.69 -13.91
CA ASP A 29 11.42 -16.03 -13.95
C ASP A 29 12.95 -16.02 -14.07
N TYR A 30 13.50 -15.04 -14.81
CA TYR A 30 14.94 -14.82 -14.94
C TYR A 30 15.64 -14.55 -13.59
N ALA A 31 14.94 -13.99 -12.60
CA ALA A 31 15.49 -13.75 -11.26
C ALA A 31 15.57 -15.02 -10.42
N PHE A 32 14.87 -16.09 -10.83
CA PHE A 32 14.80 -17.40 -10.15
C PHE A 32 15.50 -18.53 -10.93
N ALA A 33 16.03 -18.26 -12.13
CA ALA A 33 16.73 -19.21 -12.95
C ALA A 33 18.00 -19.75 -12.26
N GLN A 34 18.38 -21.00 -12.55
CA GLN A 34 19.62 -21.60 -12.02
C GLN A 34 20.88 -20.92 -12.60
N ASP A 35 20.85 -20.59 -13.89
CA ASP A 35 21.93 -19.89 -14.58
C ASP A 35 21.61 -18.40 -14.70
N LYS A 36 21.84 -17.65 -13.62
CA LYS A 36 21.57 -16.22 -13.57
C LYS A 36 22.68 -15.41 -14.22
N TYR A 37 22.31 -14.44 -15.01
CA TYR A 37 23.21 -13.42 -15.51
C TYR A 37 23.72 -12.53 -14.35
N ARG A 38 24.99 -12.08 -14.42
CA ARG A 38 25.60 -11.15 -13.46
C ARG A 38 24.89 -9.79 -13.46
N GLY A 39 24.12 -9.43 -12.50
CA GLY A 39 23.36 -8.18 -12.45
C GLY A 39 21.86 -8.42 -12.32
N VAL A 40 21.43 -9.67 -12.32
CA VAL A 40 20.06 -10.02 -11.92
C VAL A 40 19.93 -9.88 -10.40
N PRO A 41 18.90 -9.18 -9.89
CA PRO A 41 18.68 -9.06 -8.46
C PRO A 41 18.42 -10.43 -7.82
N GLU A 42 18.96 -10.65 -6.64
CA GLU A 42 18.57 -11.79 -5.80
C GLU A 42 17.29 -11.43 -5.06
N ILE A 43 16.22 -12.16 -5.34
CA ILE A 43 14.93 -11.98 -4.69
C ILE A 43 14.66 -13.22 -3.84
N GLU A 44 14.44 -13.02 -2.54
CA GLU A 44 13.95 -14.06 -1.65
C GLU A 44 12.46 -13.82 -1.36
N LEU A 45 11.65 -14.84 -1.63
CA LEU A 45 10.19 -14.77 -1.51
C LEU A 45 9.77 -15.36 -0.16
N HIS A 46 9.05 -14.57 0.61
CA HIS A 46 8.47 -14.94 1.91
C HIS A 46 6.95 -14.95 1.81
N GLU A 47 6.35 -16.10 2.00
CA GLU A 47 4.91 -16.24 2.05
C GLU A 47 4.35 -15.69 3.37
N ILE A 48 3.32 -14.85 3.28
CA ILE A 48 2.58 -14.35 4.44
C ILE A 48 1.16 -14.93 4.47
N ASP A 49 0.67 -15.17 5.69
CA ASP A 49 -0.75 -15.40 5.94
C ASP A 49 -1.45 -14.05 6.15
N VAL A 50 -2.29 -13.66 5.19
CA VAL A 50 -2.99 -12.37 5.23
C VAL A 50 -4.04 -12.27 6.34
N THR A 51 -4.30 -13.35 7.08
CA THR A 51 -5.27 -13.38 8.18
C THR A 51 -4.68 -13.07 9.55
N ARG A 52 -3.34 -13.02 9.67
CA ARG A 52 -2.64 -12.83 10.95
C ARG A 52 -1.40 -11.95 10.81
N PRO A 53 -0.96 -11.33 11.91
CA PRO A 53 0.27 -10.55 11.92
C PRO A 53 1.49 -11.40 11.57
N PHE A 54 2.49 -10.76 10.97
CA PHE A 54 3.82 -11.31 10.77
C PHE A 54 4.89 -10.28 11.16
N SER A 55 6.16 -10.70 11.26
CA SER A 55 7.24 -9.80 11.66
C SER A 55 8.32 -9.74 10.61
N VAL A 56 8.79 -8.51 10.33
CA VAL A 56 9.96 -8.24 9.48
C VAL A 56 10.99 -7.47 10.30
N LYS A 57 12.16 -8.06 10.52
CA LYS A 57 13.25 -7.47 11.32
C LYS A 57 12.81 -6.96 12.70
N GLY A 58 11.88 -7.66 13.34
CA GLY A 58 11.35 -7.31 14.67
C GLY A 58 10.21 -6.30 14.66
N VAL A 59 9.82 -5.77 13.52
CA VAL A 59 8.64 -4.91 13.36
C VAL A 59 7.43 -5.77 13.04
N GLU A 60 6.37 -5.68 13.86
CA GLU A 60 5.10 -6.34 13.59
C GLU A 60 4.33 -5.64 12.49
N ILE A 61 3.80 -6.42 11.55
CA ILE A 61 2.99 -5.96 10.42
C ILE A 61 1.67 -6.71 10.44
N LEU A 62 0.57 -5.97 10.49
CA LEU A 62 -0.78 -6.52 10.46
C LEU A 62 -1.38 -6.36 9.05
N PRO A 63 -1.67 -7.46 8.33
CA PRO A 63 -2.35 -7.39 7.05
C PRO A 63 -3.80 -6.93 7.20
N VAL A 64 -4.23 -6.08 6.26
CA VAL A 64 -5.61 -5.58 6.14
C VAL A 64 -6.13 -5.99 4.78
N SER A 65 -7.14 -6.83 4.76
CA SER A 65 -7.68 -7.40 3.53
C SER A 65 -8.78 -6.53 2.92
N GLY A 66 -8.80 -6.45 1.61
CA GLY A 66 -9.84 -5.76 0.86
C GLY A 66 -9.97 -6.29 -0.56
N HIS A 67 -10.74 -5.61 -1.37
CA HIS A 67 -10.93 -5.97 -2.77
C HIS A 67 -10.69 -4.76 -3.67
N HIS A 68 -9.90 -4.98 -4.71
CA HIS A 68 -9.72 -4.06 -5.84
C HIS A 68 -10.93 -4.11 -6.78
N SER A 69 -11.50 -5.31 -6.94
CA SER A 69 -12.74 -5.57 -7.66
C SER A 69 -13.34 -6.89 -7.14
N GLU A 70 -14.50 -7.28 -7.63
CA GLU A 70 -15.14 -8.55 -7.22
C GLU A 70 -14.21 -9.79 -7.35
N ARG A 71 -13.22 -9.72 -8.26
CA ARG A 71 -12.32 -10.85 -8.57
C ARG A 71 -10.93 -10.75 -7.96
N PHE A 72 -10.52 -9.58 -7.50
CA PHE A 72 -9.15 -9.34 -7.06
C PHE A 72 -9.12 -8.86 -5.60
N ALA A 73 -8.68 -9.75 -4.73
CA ALA A 73 -8.32 -9.39 -3.38
C ALA A 73 -7.01 -8.57 -3.37
N VAL A 74 -6.94 -7.60 -2.48
CA VAL A 74 -5.74 -6.78 -2.20
C VAL A 74 -5.43 -6.82 -0.72
N THR A 75 -4.18 -6.54 -0.39
CA THR A 75 -3.72 -6.50 1.00
C THR A 75 -3.04 -5.16 1.26
N GLY A 76 -3.60 -4.39 2.17
CA GLY A 76 -2.93 -3.28 2.82
C GLY A 76 -2.20 -3.73 4.07
N PHE A 77 -1.46 -2.84 4.70
CA PHE A 77 -0.64 -3.16 5.87
C PHE A 77 -0.78 -2.08 6.93
N ARG A 78 -0.90 -2.54 8.19
CA ARG A 78 -0.75 -1.69 9.36
C ARG A 78 0.58 -1.99 10.04
N ILE A 79 1.34 -0.94 10.37
CA ILE A 79 2.61 -0.97 11.08
C ILE A 79 2.48 0.02 12.25
N GLY A 80 2.32 -0.51 13.46
CA GLY A 80 2.08 0.32 14.64
C GLY A 80 0.85 1.22 14.46
N ARG A 81 1.06 2.54 14.39
CA ARG A 81 0.00 3.56 14.24
C ARG A 81 -0.13 4.11 12.80
N LEU A 82 0.56 3.50 11.83
CA LEU A 82 0.42 3.75 10.40
C LEU A 82 -0.36 2.64 9.73
N ALA A 83 -1.26 2.97 8.80
CA ALA A 83 -1.76 2.01 7.82
C ALA A 83 -1.61 2.54 6.39
N TYR A 84 -1.29 1.65 5.46
CA TYR A 84 -1.15 1.93 4.04
C TYR A 84 -2.08 1.00 3.24
N LEU A 85 -3.09 1.59 2.62
CA LEU A 85 -4.12 0.91 1.84
C LEU A 85 -4.09 1.46 0.41
N THR A 86 -3.63 0.66 -0.55
CA THR A 86 -3.68 1.02 -1.97
C THR A 86 -4.47 0.00 -2.77
N ASP A 87 -5.10 0.44 -3.86
CA ASP A 87 -5.90 -0.39 -4.75
C ASP A 87 -7.19 -0.97 -4.12
N PHE A 88 -7.70 -0.33 -3.07
CA PHE A 88 -8.96 -0.74 -2.44
C PHE A 88 -10.17 -0.14 -3.16
N LYS A 89 -11.21 -0.99 -3.37
CA LYS A 89 -12.56 -0.58 -3.74
C LYS A 89 -13.55 -0.92 -2.64
N THR A 90 -13.32 -2.01 -1.92
CA THR A 90 -14.17 -2.37 -0.77
C THR A 90 -13.32 -2.93 0.36
N ILE A 91 -13.79 -2.71 1.59
CA ILE A 91 -13.20 -3.22 2.82
C ILE A 91 -14.32 -3.66 3.76
N ALA A 92 -14.20 -4.84 4.36
CA ALA A 92 -15.17 -5.36 5.30
C ALA A 92 -15.05 -4.66 6.67
N ASP A 93 -16.15 -4.58 7.44
CA ASP A 93 -16.17 -3.92 8.75
C ASP A 93 -15.16 -4.52 9.73
N ALA A 94 -14.99 -5.85 9.74
CA ALA A 94 -13.99 -6.51 10.57
C ALA A 94 -12.53 -6.10 10.22
N GLU A 95 -12.26 -5.73 8.98
CA GLU A 95 -10.96 -5.23 8.56
C GLU A 95 -10.77 -3.75 8.93
N VAL A 96 -11.85 -2.96 8.90
CA VAL A 96 -11.84 -1.57 9.39
C VAL A 96 -11.53 -1.50 10.88
N GLU A 97 -12.01 -2.47 11.68
CA GLU A 97 -11.69 -2.57 13.12
C GLU A 97 -10.19 -2.67 13.39
N LYS A 98 -9.42 -3.30 12.49
CA LYS A 98 -7.96 -3.38 12.57
C LYS A 98 -7.27 -2.00 12.43
N LEU A 99 -7.98 -0.99 11.92
CA LEU A 99 -7.48 0.36 11.67
C LEU A 99 -7.76 1.33 12.82
N THR A 100 -8.29 0.84 13.94
CA THR A 100 -8.60 1.68 15.10
C THR A 100 -7.34 2.25 15.74
N GLY A 101 -7.33 3.55 16.07
CA GLY A 101 -6.25 4.22 16.80
C GLY A 101 -5.02 4.55 15.96
N LEU A 102 -5.18 4.75 14.66
CA LEU A 102 -4.10 5.20 13.79
C LEU A 102 -3.77 6.69 14.03
N ASP A 103 -2.47 7.02 13.94
CA ASP A 103 -2.03 8.39 13.74
C ASP A 103 -2.13 8.75 12.26
N VAL A 104 -1.73 7.84 11.37
CA VAL A 104 -1.68 8.09 9.93
C VAL A 104 -2.39 6.98 9.17
N LEU A 105 -3.28 7.37 8.27
CA LEU A 105 -3.87 6.50 7.25
C LEU A 105 -3.49 6.99 5.86
N VAL A 106 -2.79 6.17 5.09
CA VAL A 106 -2.58 6.39 3.65
C VAL A 106 -3.57 5.50 2.90
N VAL A 107 -4.41 6.09 2.05
CA VAL A 107 -5.48 5.39 1.34
C VAL A 107 -5.61 5.87 -0.11
N ASN A 108 -5.94 4.94 -1.02
CA ASN A 108 -6.17 5.33 -2.41
C ASN A 108 -7.44 6.17 -2.58
N ALA A 109 -7.35 7.19 -3.44
CA ALA A 109 -8.49 7.98 -3.90
C ALA A 109 -8.26 8.34 -5.37
N LEU A 110 -8.77 7.53 -6.28
CA LEU A 110 -8.39 7.62 -7.69
C LEU A 110 -8.80 8.96 -8.33
N ARG A 111 -10.01 9.43 -8.07
CA ARG A 111 -10.62 10.65 -8.63
C ARG A 111 -11.96 10.97 -7.94
N PHE A 112 -12.60 12.10 -8.27
CA PHE A 112 -13.93 12.43 -7.73
C PHE A 112 -15.04 11.55 -8.31
N ALA A 113 -15.00 11.24 -9.61
CA ALA A 113 -15.97 10.37 -10.25
C ALA A 113 -15.81 8.91 -9.77
N GLU A 114 -16.92 8.19 -9.71
CA GLU A 114 -16.94 6.78 -9.36
C GLU A 114 -16.03 5.94 -10.27
N HIS A 115 -15.43 4.90 -9.69
CA HIS A 115 -14.63 3.91 -10.39
C HIS A 115 -14.97 2.50 -9.90
N TYR A 116 -14.95 1.52 -10.81
CA TYR A 116 -15.40 0.16 -10.51
C TYR A 116 -14.43 -0.64 -9.63
N SER A 117 -13.17 -0.22 -9.56
CA SER A 117 -12.11 -0.98 -8.87
C SER A 117 -11.31 -0.20 -7.83
N HIS A 118 -11.53 1.11 -7.68
CA HIS A 118 -10.82 1.93 -6.70
C HIS A 118 -11.82 2.81 -5.94
N PHE A 119 -11.49 3.19 -4.72
CA PHE A 119 -12.18 4.28 -4.04
C PHE A 119 -12.07 5.56 -4.87
N ASN A 120 -13.18 6.27 -4.99
CA ASN A 120 -13.17 7.67 -5.34
C ASN A 120 -12.92 8.53 -4.08
N VAL A 121 -12.82 9.85 -4.24
CA VAL A 121 -12.56 10.75 -3.10
C VAL A 121 -13.64 10.63 -2.02
N ALA A 122 -14.93 10.55 -2.39
CA ALA A 122 -16.03 10.46 -1.42
C ALA A 122 -15.97 9.13 -0.61
N GLU A 123 -15.72 8.01 -1.27
CA GLU A 123 -15.58 6.71 -0.61
C GLU A 123 -14.34 6.64 0.30
N ALA A 124 -13.22 7.27 -0.13
CA ALA A 124 -12.04 7.38 0.71
C ALA A 124 -12.31 8.24 1.96
N LEU A 125 -12.98 9.37 1.82
CA LEU A 125 -13.38 10.24 2.94
C LEU A 125 -14.36 9.53 3.89
N GLU A 126 -15.27 8.68 3.40
CA GLU A 126 -16.14 7.86 4.23
C GLU A 126 -15.34 6.86 5.08
N LEU A 127 -14.37 6.17 4.48
CA LEU A 127 -13.48 5.28 5.22
C LEU A 127 -12.65 6.05 6.26
N ILE A 128 -12.08 7.20 5.90
CA ILE A 128 -11.32 8.06 6.81
C ILE A 128 -12.18 8.48 8.00
N ALA A 129 -13.44 8.88 7.78
CA ALA A 129 -14.35 9.26 8.85
C ALA A 129 -14.66 8.09 9.80
N ARG A 130 -14.76 6.85 9.28
CA ARG A 130 -14.99 5.64 10.09
C ARG A 130 -13.76 5.25 10.92
N VAL A 131 -12.56 5.34 10.33
CA VAL A 131 -11.29 5.01 11.00
C VAL A 131 -10.88 6.10 11.98
N SER A 132 -11.17 7.37 11.66
CA SER A 132 -10.84 8.55 12.46
C SER A 132 -9.35 8.66 12.83
N PRO A 133 -8.42 8.58 11.86
CA PRO A 133 -7.00 8.78 12.11
C PRO A 133 -6.71 10.26 12.48
N ARG A 134 -5.54 10.54 13.04
CA ARG A 134 -5.12 11.94 13.27
C ARG A 134 -4.92 12.68 11.95
N GLU A 135 -4.24 12.04 11.01
CA GLU A 135 -3.97 12.55 9.66
C GLU A 135 -4.25 11.45 8.62
N ALA A 136 -4.75 11.83 7.47
CA ALA A 136 -4.97 10.93 6.35
C ALA A 136 -4.33 11.49 5.08
N TYR A 137 -3.78 10.60 4.25
CA TYR A 137 -3.13 10.97 2.99
C TYR A 137 -3.75 10.19 1.85
N LEU A 138 -4.27 10.91 0.86
CA LEU A 138 -4.80 10.33 -0.37
C LEU A 138 -3.64 10.00 -1.32
N THR A 139 -3.62 8.78 -1.85
CA THR A 139 -2.60 8.30 -2.79
C THR A 139 -3.27 7.63 -4.01
N HIS A 140 -2.48 7.15 -4.95
CA HIS A 140 -2.97 6.43 -6.15
C HIS A 140 -3.95 7.26 -6.98
N MET A 141 -3.70 8.55 -7.07
CA MET A 141 -4.55 9.51 -7.77
C MET A 141 -4.29 9.50 -9.26
N SER A 142 -5.35 9.51 -10.07
CA SER A 142 -5.25 9.73 -11.51
C SER A 142 -5.18 11.23 -11.82
N HIS A 143 -4.83 11.56 -13.06
CA HIS A 143 -4.88 12.94 -13.56
C HIS A 143 -6.28 13.57 -13.51
N ASP A 144 -7.35 12.76 -13.43
CA ASP A 144 -8.73 13.22 -13.34
C ASP A 144 -9.09 13.82 -11.97
N ILE A 145 -8.23 13.68 -10.94
CA ILE A 145 -8.48 14.28 -9.62
C ILE A 145 -8.28 15.81 -9.64
N GLY A 146 -7.58 16.32 -10.64
CA GLY A 146 -7.25 17.74 -10.78
C GLY A 146 -5.84 18.08 -10.25
N LEU A 147 -5.53 19.37 -10.25
CA LEU A 147 -4.25 19.87 -9.76
C LEU A 147 -4.21 19.84 -8.22
N HIS A 148 -3.07 19.45 -7.65
CA HIS A 148 -2.87 19.42 -6.19
C HIS A 148 -3.27 20.75 -5.52
N ALA A 149 -2.80 21.87 -6.05
CA ALA A 149 -3.09 23.21 -5.49
C ALA A 149 -4.59 23.61 -5.50
N GLU A 150 -5.38 22.98 -6.36
CA GLU A 150 -6.83 23.23 -6.49
C GLU A 150 -7.63 22.25 -5.65
N THR A 151 -7.18 21.00 -5.55
CA THR A 151 -7.90 19.91 -4.88
C THR A 151 -7.63 19.89 -3.37
N GLU A 152 -6.38 20.03 -2.95
CA GLU A 152 -5.98 20.03 -1.53
C GLU A 152 -6.84 20.95 -0.65
N PRO A 153 -7.13 22.23 -1.01
CA PRO A 153 -7.96 23.11 -0.20
C PRO A 153 -9.43 22.70 -0.07
N THR A 154 -9.89 21.74 -0.89
CA THR A 154 -11.29 21.25 -0.84
C THR A 154 -11.48 20.08 0.12
N LEU A 155 -10.39 19.49 0.61
CA LEU A 155 -10.40 18.36 1.52
C LEU A 155 -10.60 18.81 2.98
N PRO A 156 -11.06 17.90 3.86
CA PRO A 156 -11.07 18.17 5.31
C PRO A 156 -9.68 18.52 5.85
N PRO A 157 -9.54 19.35 6.92
CA PRO A 157 -8.24 19.87 7.38
C PRO A 157 -7.19 18.82 7.75
N HIS A 158 -7.61 17.59 8.09
CA HIS A 158 -6.72 16.45 8.44
C HIS A 158 -6.57 15.44 7.30
N VAL A 159 -7.00 15.81 6.10
CA VAL A 159 -6.89 14.96 4.90
C VAL A 159 -6.07 15.70 3.86
N HIS A 160 -5.03 15.07 3.38
CA HIS A 160 -4.03 15.65 2.49
C HIS A 160 -3.88 14.81 1.21
N MET A 161 -3.47 15.46 0.14
CA MET A 161 -3.01 14.75 -1.05
C MET A 161 -1.52 14.41 -0.89
N ALA A 162 -1.15 13.14 -1.00
CA ALA A 162 0.25 12.75 -1.02
C ALA A 162 0.95 13.28 -2.28
N TYR A 163 2.24 13.54 -2.21
CA TYR A 163 3.08 13.96 -3.32
C TYR A 163 4.46 13.31 -3.24
N ASP A 164 5.18 13.30 -4.34
CA ASP A 164 6.53 12.73 -4.41
C ASP A 164 7.45 13.41 -3.41
N THR A 165 8.24 12.63 -2.69
CA THR A 165 9.15 13.08 -1.63
C THR A 165 8.50 13.53 -0.32
N LEU A 166 7.19 13.32 -0.14
CA LEU A 166 6.53 13.57 1.14
C LEU A 166 7.11 12.65 2.22
N GLU A 167 7.61 13.23 3.29
CA GLU A 167 8.07 12.51 4.49
C GLU A 167 7.08 12.72 5.63
N ILE A 168 6.69 11.64 6.29
CA ILE A 168 5.75 11.65 7.42
C ILE A 168 6.43 11.00 8.61
N GLU A 169 6.63 11.76 9.68
CA GLU A 169 7.15 11.23 10.94
C GLU A 169 6.03 10.61 11.76
N ILE A 170 6.23 9.38 12.19
CA ILE A 170 5.32 8.65 13.06
C ILE A 170 6.05 8.39 14.37
N ASN A 171 5.55 9.00 15.44
CA ASN A 171 6.11 8.80 16.77
C ASN A 171 5.46 7.56 17.41
N ASP A 172 6.28 6.68 17.95
CA ASP A 172 5.87 5.48 18.71
C ASP A 172 5.22 5.86 20.07
#